data_8982d9fdcaf73257606e69b6708cce2e
#
_entry.id   8982d9fdcaf73257606e69b6708cce2e
#
_cell.length_a   1.000
_cell.length_b   1.000
_cell.length_c   1.000
_cell.angle_alpha   90.00
_cell.angle_beta   90.00
_cell.angle_gamma   90.00
#
_symmetry.space_group_name_H-M   'P 1'
#
loop_
_entity.id
_entity.type
_entity.pdbx_description
1 polymer ?
#
loop_
_entity_poly.entity_id
_entity_poly.type
_entity_poly.pdbx_seq_one_letter_code
_entity_poly.pdbx_strand_id
1 'polypeptide(L)'
;MTLATHPNFTVREQTIGREAAPLLVIDNVFANAEELVELAASKRFGDGGAYYPGIRVRAPLSYQHYVLERLGGLFDRAFGLGGRRMRFTMCHFSLVTTPAEKLEHLQRIPHIDSVSGGELAFIHYLFKADLGGTAFYRHRRTGFEVIDLARREQYFACVEEERLGPNNPAAAYINGSTALYEQVAGERGVFNRMLVYRRNSLHSGSISPGFVPDPNPRTGRLSINGFLA
;
A
#
# COMPACT_ATOMS: atom_id res chain seq x y z
N MET A 1 10.04 -3.18 -22.97
CA MET A 1 10.78 -2.68 -21.77
C MET A 1 11.47 -3.85 -21.12
N THR A 2 12.79 -3.78 -20.96
CA THR A 2 13.59 -4.77 -20.23
C THR A 2 13.90 -4.18 -18.86
N LEU A 3 13.39 -4.79 -17.80
CA LEU A 3 13.63 -4.36 -16.43
C LEU A 3 14.99 -4.89 -15.94
N ALA A 4 15.77 -4.05 -15.31
CA ALA A 4 17.06 -4.41 -14.71
C ALA A 4 17.11 -3.93 -13.25
N THR A 5 17.82 -4.67 -12.41
CA THR A 5 18.05 -4.27 -11.01
C THR A 5 18.91 -3.01 -10.97
N HIS A 6 18.54 -2.05 -10.14
CA HIS A 6 19.32 -0.83 -9.96
C HIS A 6 20.69 -1.15 -9.30
N PRO A 7 21.81 -0.52 -9.71
CA PRO A 7 23.12 -0.79 -9.12
C PRO A 7 23.18 -0.47 -7.62
N ASN A 8 22.39 0.49 -7.15
CA ASN A 8 22.28 0.87 -5.74
C ASN A 8 21.02 0.26 -5.08
N PHE A 9 20.59 -0.92 -5.54
CA PHE A 9 19.50 -1.66 -4.89
C PHE A 9 19.83 -1.96 -3.43
N THR A 10 18.95 -1.60 -2.52
CA THR A 10 19.11 -1.88 -1.09
C THR A 10 17.83 -2.42 -0.47
N VAL A 11 17.99 -3.22 0.57
CA VAL A 11 16.89 -3.86 1.29
C VAL A 11 17.04 -3.58 2.78
N ARG A 12 15.93 -3.20 3.41
CA ARG A 12 15.82 -3.07 4.86
C ARG A 12 14.63 -3.90 5.34
N GLU A 13 14.91 -4.86 6.22
CA GLU A 13 13.89 -5.64 6.91
C GLU A 13 13.65 -5.04 8.28
N GLN A 14 12.40 -4.89 8.67
CA GLN A 14 12.01 -4.37 9.98
C GLN A 14 10.70 -5.00 10.45
N THR A 15 10.47 -4.94 11.74
CA THR A 15 9.18 -5.28 12.34
C THR A 15 8.50 -4.01 12.81
N ILE A 16 7.17 -3.96 12.71
CA ILE A 16 6.37 -2.80 13.07
C ILE A 16 5.35 -3.14 14.13
N GLY A 17 5.08 -2.15 14.99
CA GLY A 17 4.10 -2.26 16.04
C GLY A 17 4.48 -3.24 17.17
N ARG A 18 3.52 -3.49 18.05
CA ARG A 18 3.66 -4.44 19.17
C ARG A 18 3.48 -5.88 18.71
N GLU A 19 2.73 -6.09 17.64
CA GLU A 19 2.53 -7.42 17.05
C GLU A 19 3.70 -7.83 16.15
N ALA A 20 4.74 -6.98 16.05
CA ALA A 20 5.98 -7.25 15.34
C ALA A 20 5.75 -7.72 13.88
N ALA A 21 4.77 -7.12 13.19
CA ALA A 21 4.46 -7.48 11.81
C ALA A 21 5.66 -7.15 10.89
N PRO A 22 6.06 -8.07 9.98
CA PRO A 22 7.20 -7.81 9.11
C PRO A 22 6.87 -6.76 8.05
N LEU A 23 7.82 -5.85 7.82
CA LEU A 23 7.81 -4.85 6.76
C LEU A 23 9.15 -4.90 6.02
N LEU A 24 9.10 -5.04 4.71
CA LEU A 24 10.25 -5.00 3.84
C LEU A 24 10.24 -3.67 3.06
N VAL A 25 11.34 -2.95 3.13
CA VAL A 25 11.57 -1.70 2.40
C VAL A 25 12.70 -1.94 1.41
N ILE A 26 12.41 -1.77 0.13
CA ILE A 26 13.36 -1.97 -0.96
C ILE A 26 13.54 -0.64 -1.68
N ASP A 27 14.73 -0.08 -1.62
CA ASP A 27 15.06 1.14 -2.34
C ASP A 27 15.75 0.83 -3.67
N ASN A 28 15.55 1.70 -4.66
CA ASN A 28 16.15 1.57 -5.97
C ASN A 28 15.87 0.20 -6.61
N VAL A 29 14.59 -0.15 -6.75
CA VAL A 29 14.19 -1.47 -7.28
C VAL A 29 14.67 -1.68 -8.71
N PHE A 30 14.50 -0.67 -9.59
CA PHE A 30 14.82 -0.76 -11.01
C PHE A 30 15.81 0.32 -11.47
N ALA A 31 16.73 -0.05 -12.36
CA ALA A 31 17.65 0.90 -12.99
C ALA A 31 16.93 1.93 -13.89
N ASN A 32 15.80 1.55 -14.43
CA ASN A 32 15.02 2.31 -15.41
C ASN A 32 13.56 2.52 -14.96
N ALA A 33 13.34 2.88 -13.70
CA ALA A 33 12.01 3.08 -13.13
C ALA A 33 11.21 4.20 -13.84
N GLU A 34 11.87 5.18 -14.45
CA GLU A 34 11.26 6.20 -15.28
C GLU A 34 10.50 5.64 -16.48
N GLU A 35 10.97 4.53 -17.07
CA GLU A 35 10.26 3.86 -18.17
C GLU A 35 8.89 3.33 -17.71
N LEU A 36 8.73 2.97 -16.43
CA LEU A 36 7.43 2.57 -15.86
C LEU A 36 6.48 3.76 -15.81
N VAL A 37 6.97 4.97 -15.48
CA VAL A 37 6.17 6.20 -15.49
C VAL A 37 5.71 6.52 -16.91
N GLU A 38 6.61 6.46 -17.88
CA GLU A 38 6.28 6.73 -19.29
C GLU A 38 5.30 5.68 -19.85
N LEU A 39 5.48 4.41 -19.47
CA LEU A 39 4.53 3.36 -19.81
C LEU A 39 3.14 3.64 -19.19
N ALA A 40 3.08 4.03 -17.92
CA ALA A 40 1.82 4.42 -17.28
C ALA A 40 1.17 5.59 -18.01
N ALA A 41 1.95 6.62 -18.38
CA ALA A 41 1.48 7.79 -19.10
C ALA A 41 0.92 7.47 -20.51
N SER A 42 1.34 6.37 -21.12
CA SER A 42 0.80 5.88 -22.39
C SER A 42 -0.50 5.08 -22.27
N LYS A 43 -0.95 4.77 -21.03
CA LYS A 43 -2.14 3.94 -20.77
C LYS A 43 -3.37 4.78 -20.49
N ARG A 44 -4.53 4.20 -20.80
CA ARG A 44 -5.82 4.75 -20.40
C ARG A 44 -6.21 4.16 -19.04
N PHE A 45 -6.25 4.99 -18.03
CA PHE A 45 -6.71 4.63 -16.69
C PHE A 45 -8.24 4.57 -16.67
N GLY A 46 -8.78 3.63 -15.90
CA GLY A 46 -10.19 3.51 -15.57
C GLY A 46 -10.44 3.68 -14.08
N ASP A 47 -11.68 3.51 -13.66
CA ASP A 47 -12.06 3.56 -12.23
C ASP A 47 -11.24 2.57 -11.40
N GLY A 48 -10.77 3.01 -10.25
CA GLY A 48 -10.02 2.20 -9.29
C GLY A 48 -10.86 1.22 -8.47
N GLY A 49 -12.18 1.27 -8.62
CA GLY A 49 -13.15 0.50 -7.84
C GLY A 49 -13.48 1.16 -6.49
N ALA A 50 -14.47 0.60 -5.79
CA ALA A 50 -15.09 1.20 -4.60
C ALA A 50 -14.12 1.52 -3.44
N TYR A 51 -13.03 0.79 -3.34
CA TYR A 51 -12.11 0.94 -2.18
C TYR A 51 -10.88 1.81 -2.47
N TYR A 52 -10.50 1.97 -3.75
CA TYR A 52 -9.32 2.76 -4.09
C TYR A 52 -9.71 4.21 -4.42
N PRO A 53 -9.11 5.21 -3.76
CA PRO A 53 -9.47 6.62 -3.98
C PRO A 53 -8.79 7.19 -5.24
N GLY A 54 -9.15 6.66 -6.41
CA GLY A 54 -8.56 7.12 -7.67
C GLY A 54 -8.74 6.17 -8.84
N ILE A 55 -7.83 6.24 -9.80
CA ILE A 55 -7.89 5.52 -11.06
C ILE A 55 -6.76 4.49 -11.18
N ARG A 56 -7.03 3.40 -11.93
CA ARG A 56 -6.11 2.27 -12.09
C ARG A 56 -6.05 1.76 -13.52
N VAL A 57 -4.90 1.16 -13.87
CA VAL A 57 -4.75 0.35 -15.10
C VAL A 57 -3.76 -0.79 -14.82
N ARG A 58 -3.93 -1.92 -15.47
CA ARG A 58 -3.06 -3.08 -15.28
C ARG A 58 -1.60 -2.75 -15.57
N ALA A 59 -0.71 -3.12 -14.64
CA ALA A 59 0.73 -3.12 -14.85
C ALA A 59 1.15 -4.27 -15.79
N PRO A 60 2.29 -4.15 -16.52
CA PRO A 60 2.71 -5.14 -17.50
C PRO A 60 3.08 -6.47 -16.84
N LEU A 61 2.87 -7.58 -17.57
CA LEU A 61 3.25 -8.92 -17.11
C LEU A 61 4.77 -9.03 -16.91
N SER A 62 5.58 -8.34 -17.71
CA SER A 62 7.04 -8.30 -17.55
C SER A 62 7.48 -7.76 -16.18
N TYR A 63 6.74 -6.79 -15.62
CA TYR A 63 6.95 -6.31 -14.25
C TYR A 63 6.65 -7.40 -13.22
N GLN A 64 5.52 -8.09 -13.38
CA GLN A 64 5.13 -9.17 -12.47
C GLN A 64 6.13 -10.32 -12.49
N HIS A 65 6.56 -10.75 -13.67
CA HIS A 65 7.60 -11.80 -13.83
C HIS A 65 8.90 -11.40 -13.14
N TYR A 66 9.38 -10.18 -13.40
CA TYR A 66 10.61 -9.68 -12.77
C TYR A 66 10.52 -9.70 -11.24
N VAL A 67 9.41 -9.19 -10.67
CA VAL A 67 9.22 -9.15 -9.21
C VAL A 67 9.24 -10.57 -8.62
N LEU A 68 8.54 -11.53 -9.24
CA LEU A 68 8.52 -12.91 -8.74
C LEU A 68 9.89 -13.60 -8.88
N GLU A 69 10.56 -13.44 -10.01
CA GLU A 69 11.84 -14.09 -10.28
C GLU A 69 13.00 -13.52 -9.44
N ARG A 70 13.02 -12.19 -9.26
CA ARG A 70 14.14 -11.51 -8.60
C ARG A 70 13.92 -11.26 -7.12
N LEU A 71 12.68 -11.02 -6.71
CA LEU A 71 12.35 -10.67 -5.32
C LEU A 71 11.62 -11.78 -4.58
N GLY A 72 11.09 -12.80 -5.26
CA GLY A 72 10.32 -13.88 -4.63
C GLY A 72 11.08 -14.61 -3.51
N GLY A 73 12.36 -14.90 -3.69
CA GLY A 73 13.20 -15.50 -2.65
C GLY A 73 13.43 -14.58 -1.44
N LEU A 74 13.48 -13.25 -1.67
CA LEU A 74 13.56 -12.26 -0.59
C LEU A 74 12.23 -12.23 0.19
N PHE A 75 11.09 -12.26 -0.51
CA PHE A 75 9.77 -12.32 0.14
C PHE A 75 9.59 -13.60 0.96
N ASP A 76 10.03 -14.75 0.42
CA ASP A 76 9.96 -16.02 1.14
C ASP A 76 10.70 -15.94 2.48
N ARG A 77 11.94 -15.44 2.49
CA ARG A 77 12.74 -15.29 3.71
C ARG A 77 12.13 -14.27 4.69
N ALA A 78 11.81 -13.08 4.22
CA ALA A 78 11.34 -11.98 5.08
C ALA A 78 9.96 -12.26 5.71
N PHE A 79 9.12 -13.04 5.03
CA PHE A 79 7.77 -13.35 5.49
C PHE A 79 7.56 -14.80 5.92
N GLY A 80 8.59 -15.65 5.89
CA GLY A 80 8.50 -17.03 6.34
C GLY A 80 7.47 -17.84 5.54
N LEU A 81 7.51 -17.75 4.19
CA LEU A 81 6.48 -18.37 3.33
C LEU A 81 6.73 -19.87 3.11
N GLY A 82 7.88 -20.42 3.54
CA GLY A 82 8.19 -21.84 3.50
C GLY A 82 8.36 -22.43 2.08
N GLY A 83 8.89 -21.63 1.14
CA GLY A 83 9.08 -22.04 -0.24
C GLY A 83 7.80 -22.01 -1.09
N ARG A 84 6.72 -21.45 -0.57
CA ARG A 84 5.47 -21.33 -1.31
C ARG A 84 5.66 -20.43 -2.53
N ARG A 85 5.25 -20.90 -3.69
CA ARG A 85 5.25 -20.10 -4.91
C ARG A 85 4.12 -19.07 -4.84
N MET A 86 4.50 -17.78 -4.78
CA MET A 86 3.56 -16.67 -4.85
C MET A 86 3.15 -16.39 -6.29
N ARG A 87 1.91 -15.93 -6.46
CA ARG A 87 1.39 -15.43 -7.74
C ARG A 87 0.69 -14.10 -7.53
N PHE A 88 0.69 -13.28 -8.55
CA PHE A 88 -0.10 -12.06 -8.53
C PHE A 88 -1.59 -12.35 -8.65
N THR A 89 -2.37 -11.85 -7.72
CA THR A 89 -3.83 -11.78 -7.82
C THR A 89 -4.29 -10.39 -8.30
N MET A 90 -3.45 -9.37 -8.09
CA MET A 90 -3.65 -8.01 -8.59
C MET A 90 -2.28 -7.34 -8.81
N CYS A 91 -2.16 -6.57 -9.90
CA CYS A 91 -1.01 -5.69 -10.14
C CYS A 91 -1.43 -4.53 -11.05
N HIS A 92 -1.48 -3.31 -10.51
CA HIS A 92 -1.97 -2.15 -11.22
C HIS A 92 -1.07 -0.92 -11.02
N PHE A 93 -0.87 -0.14 -12.07
CA PHE A 93 -0.59 1.28 -11.94
C PHE A 93 -1.79 1.95 -11.29
N SER A 94 -1.56 2.75 -10.28
CA SER A 94 -2.58 3.36 -9.45
C SER A 94 -2.25 4.83 -9.23
N LEU A 95 -3.21 5.71 -9.48
CA LEU A 95 -3.13 7.15 -9.23
C LEU A 95 -4.19 7.56 -8.23
N VAL A 96 -3.79 8.24 -7.18
CA VAL A 96 -4.72 8.84 -6.21
C VAL A 96 -5.28 10.13 -6.83
N THR A 97 -6.56 10.13 -7.14
CA THR A 97 -7.22 11.26 -7.82
C THR A 97 -8.51 11.71 -7.16
N THR A 98 -8.92 11.09 -6.06
CA THR A 98 -10.13 11.48 -5.33
C THR A 98 -9.81 12.65 -4.39
N PRO A 99 -10.50 13.79 -4.48
CA PRO A 99 -10.39 14.86 -3.51
C PRO A 99 -10.83 14.40 -2.11
N ALA A 100 -10.21 14.96 -1.08
CA ALA A 100 -10.42 14.52 0.30
C ALA A 100 -11.89 14.56 0.73
N GLU A 101 -12.63 15.59 0.32
CA GLU A 101 -14.06 15.77 0.62
C GLU A 101 -14.99 14.75 -0.05
N LYS A 102 -14.49 14.01 -1.05
CA LYS A 102 -15.22 12.96 -1.76
C LYS A 102 -14.88 11.55 -1.31
N LEU A 103 -14.01 11.41 -0.30
CA LEU A 103 -13.64 10.10 0.22
C LEU A 103 -14.84 9.40 0.88
N GLU A 104 -15.04 8.15 0.54
CA GLU A 104 -15.94 7.26 1.26
C GLU A 104 -15.39 6.94 2.66
N HIS A 105 -16.25 6.53 3.60
CA HIS A 105 -15.85 6.29 4.98
C HIS A 105 -14.64 5.34 5.10
N LEU A 106 -14.67 4.21 4.41
CA LEU A 106 -13.58 3.22 4.45
C LEU A 106 -12.27 3.71 3.81
N GLN A 107 -12.29 4.80 3.03
CA GLN A 107 -11.10 5.43 2.45
C GLN A 107 -10.44 6.43 3.41
N ARG A 108 -11.11 6.78 4.52
CA ARG A 108 -10.64 7.74 5.54
C ARG A 108 -9.96 7.06 6.73
N ILE A 109 -10.05 5.74 6.82
CA ILE A 109 -9.53 4.93 7.93
C ILE A 109 -8.52 3.89 7.43
N PRO A 110 -7.64 3.37 8.32
CA PRO A 110 -6.81 2.22 8.00
C PRO A 110 -7.65 1.01 7.63
N HIS A 111 -7.17 0.23 6.68
CA HIS A 111 -7.83 -0.96 6.17
C HIS A 111 -6.88 -2.16 6.13
N ILE A 112 -7.45 -3.32 5.91
CA ILE A 112 -6.75 -4.55 5.52
C ILE A 112 -7.21 -4.95 4.13
N ASP A 113 -6.35 -5.62 3.37
CA ASP A 113 -6.69 -6.13 2.04
C ASP A 113 -7.18 -7.58 2.06
N SER A 114 -6.91 -8.31 3.16
CA SER A 114 -7.29 -9.71 3.36
C SER A 114 -7.17 -10.07 4.84
N VAL A 115 -7.85 -11.11 5.28
CA VAL A 115 -7.67 -11.70 6.62
C VAL A 115 -6.63 -12.84 6.63
N SER A 116 -6.09 -13.19 5.46
CA SER A 116 -5.09 -14.26 5.32
C SER A 116 -3.70 -13.76 5.71
N GLY A 117 -3.08 -14.40 6.70
CA GLY A 117 -1.70 -14.11 7.11
C GLY A 117 -0.63 -14.59 6.12
N GLY A 118 -0.98 -15.38 5.10
CA GLY A 118 -0.05 -15.89 4.09
C GLY A 118 0.02 -15.05 2.81
N GLU A 119 -0.75 -13.98 2.71
CA GLU A 119 -0.83 -13.12 1.54
C GLU A 119 -0.06 -11.81 1.75
N LEU A 120 0.56 -11.31 0.68
CA LEU A 120 1.35 -10.08 0.70
C LEU A 120 0.72 -9.00 -0.17
N ALA A 121 0.87 -7.76 0.28
CA ALA A 121 0.67 -6.56 -0.50
C ALA A 121 2.00 -5.85 -0.71
N PHE A 122 2.12 -5.15 -1.82
CA PHE A 122 3.20 -4.20 -2.00
C PHE A 122 2.70 -2.91 -2.65
N ILE A 123 3.45 -1.85 -2.41
CA ILE A 123 3.35 -0.57 -3.09
C ILE A 123 4.73 -0.14 -3.58
N HIS A 124 4.88 0.08 -4.89
CA HIS A 124 6.08 0.61 -5.52
C HIS A 124 5.83 2.05 -5.95
N TYR A 125 6.48 3.01 -5.32
CA TYR A 125 6.28 4.44 -5.57
C TYR A 125 7.01 4.89 -6.83
N LEU A 126 6.29 5.61 -7.69
CA LEU A 126 6.78 6.12 -8.96
C LEU A 126 6.59 7.65 -9.10
N PHE A 127 6.54 8.37 -8.00
CA PHE A 127 6.49 9.85 -7.97
C PHE A 127 7.71 10.41 -7.25
N LYS A 128 8.15 11.62 -7.66
CA LYS A 128 9.36 12.29 -7.13
C LYS A 128 9.05 13.39 -6.12
N ALA A 129 7.86 13.99 -6.18
CA ALA A 129 7.40 15.00 -5.23
C ALA A 129 7.09 14.38 -3.85
N ASP A 130 7.03 15.20 -2.81
CA ASP A 130 6.61 14.74 -1.48
C ASP A 130 5.07 14.62 -1.41
N LEU A 131 4.55 13.49 -1.89
CA LEU A 131 3.13 13.19 -1.94
C LEU A 131 2.71 12.16 -0.86
N GLY A 132 3.45 12.13 0.25
CA GLY A 132 3.19 11.24 1.37
C GLY A 132 3.80 9.85 1.20
N GLY A 133 3.21 8.84 1.85
CA GLY A 133 3.75 7.49 1.89
C GLY A 133 2.69 6.45 2.25
N THR A 134 3.08 5.48 3.08
CA THR A 134 2.19 4.48 3.68
C THR A 134 2.45 4.43 5.18
N ALA A 135 1.40 4.38 5.97
CA ALA A 135 1.48 4.23 7.42
C ALA A 135 0.71 2.99 7.88
N PHE A 136 1.16 2.45 9.02
CA PHE A 136 0.61 1.29 9.68
C PHE A 136 0.03 1.69 11.03
N TYR A 137 -1.05 1.00 11.44
CA TYR A 137 -1.87 1.48 12.54
C TYR A 137 -2.23 0.38 13.53
N ARG A 138 -2.47 0.82 14.77
CA ARG A 138 -3.17 0.06 15.80
C ARG A 138 -4.56 0.65 15.98
N HIS A 139 -5.58 -0.16 15.94
CA HIS A 139 -6.93 0.24 16.31
C HIS A 139 -7.00 0.38 17.83
N ARG A 140 -7.28 1.58 18.35
CA ARG A 140 -7.14 1.88 19.80
C ARG A 140 -8.06 1.05 20.66
N ARG A 141 -9.31 0.83 20.23
CA ARG A 141 -10.32 0.12 21.01
C ARG A 141 -10.02 -1.37 21.16
N THR A 142 -9.57 -2.04 20.12
CA THR A 142 -9.26 -3.47 20.16
C THR A 142 -7.80 -3.78 20.46
N GLY A 143 -6.90 -2.80 20.26
CA GLY A 143 -5.46 -3.00 20.33
C GLY A 143 -4.85 -3.73 19.13
N PHE A 144 -5.64 -4.07 18.11
CA PHE A 144 -5.21 -4.86 16.96
C PHE A 144 -4.42 -4.02 15.95
N GLU A 145 -3.36 -4.60 15.42
CA GLU A 145 -2.55 -4.09 14.30
C GLU A 145 -2.67 -4.99 13.08
N VAL A 146 -2.97 -6.27 13.33
CA VAL A 146 -3.18 -7.31 12.33
C VAL A 146 -4.58 -7.90 12.53
N ILE A 147 -5.35 -7.99 11.46
CA ILE A 147 -6.71 -8.54 11.48
C ILE A 147 -6.73 -9.86 10.72
N ASP A 148 -6.74 -10.94 11.46
CA ASP A 148 -6.95 -12.29 10.93
C ASP A 148 -8.43 -12.71 10.98
N LEU A 149 -8.71 -13.95 10.61
CA LEU A 149 -10.07 -14.47 10.59
C LEU A 149 -10.72 -14.47 11.99
N ALA A 150 -9.94 -14.73 13.06
CA ALA A 150 -10.45 -14.78 14.43
C ALA A 150 -10.83 -13.39 14.96
N ARG A 151 -10.12 -12.34 14.52
CA ARG A 151 -10.33 -10.96 14.96
C ARG A 151 -11.33 -10.19 14.09
N ARG A 152 -11.63 -10.71 12.90
CA ARG A 152 -12.41 -10.02 11.86
C ARG A 152 -13.75 -9.51 12.38
N GLU A 153 -14.55 -10.36 12.99
CA GLU A 153 -15.90 -10.02 13.43
C GLU A 153 -15.88 -8.91 14.48
N GLN A 154 -15.05 -9.06 15.51
CA GLN A 154 -14.87 -8.06 16.57
C GLN A 154 -14.40 -6.72 16.01
N TYR A 155 -13.40 -6.74 15.10
CA TYR A 155 -12.86 -5.51 14.51
C TYR A 155 -13.92 -4.76 13.71
N PHE A 156 -14.60 -5.42 12.78
CA PHE A 156 -15.58 -4.73 11.93
C PHE A 156 -16.85 -4.31 12.70
N ALA A 157 -17.25 -5.01 13.75
CA ALA A 157 -18.29 -4.54 14.65
C ALA A 157 -17.91 -3.21 15.32
N CYS A 158 -16.67 -3.10 15.82
CA CYS A 158 -16.17 -1.85 16.39
C CYS A 158 -16.14 -0.72 15.34
N VAL A 159 -15.64 -0.98 14.13
CA VAL A 159 -15.59 0.02 13.05
C VAL A 159 -16.98 0.55 12.70
N GLU A 160 -17.99 -0.31 12.65
CA GLU A 160 -19.36 0.10 12.35
C GLU A 160 -19.97 0.95 13.48
N GLU A 161 -19.75 0.60 14.74
CA GLU A 161 -20.18 1.43 15.88
C GLU A 161 -19.47 2.80 15.88
N GLU A 162 -18.17 2.83 15.60
CA GLU A 162 -17.35 4.04 15.56
C GLU A 162 -17.73 4.97 14.40
N ARG A 163 -18.19 4.40 13.27
CA ARG A 163 -18.73 5.15 12.14
C ARG A 163 -19.93 6.01 12.53
N LEU A 164 -20.72 5.56 13.47
CA LEU A 164 -21.89 6.27 13.98
C LEU A 164 -21.57 7.14 15.21
N GLY A 165 -20.36 7.06 15.72
CA GLY A 165 -19.92 7.73 16.94
C GLY A 165 -19.37 9.15 16.72
N PRO A 166 -19.07 9.86 17.82
CA PRO A 166 -18.61 11.25 17.79
C PRO A 166 -17.18 11.39 17.20
N ASN A 167 -16.41 10.32 17.14
CA ASN A 167 -15.05 10.28 16.61
C ASN A 167 -14.99 9.81 15.14
N ASN A 168 -16.13 9.74 14.45
CA ASN A 168 -16.17 9.40 13.03
C ASN A 168 -15.22 10.33 12.24
N PRO A 169 -14.24 9.80 11.49
CA PRO A 169 -13.25 10.61 10.80
C PRO A 169 -13.87 11.59 9.81
N ALA A 170 -13.42 12.83 9.85
CA ALA A 170 -13.76 13.82 8.82
C ALA A 170 -13.35 13.34 7.43
N ALA A 171 -13.90 13.96 6.38
CA ALA A 171 -13.56 13.68 4.99
C ALA A 171 -12.13 14.16 4.68
N ALA A 172 -11.15 13.36 5.07
CA ALA A 172 -9.72 13.61 4.87
C ALA A 172 -8.96 12.29 4.72
N TYR A 173 -7.87 12.31 3.99
CA TYR A 173 -6.89 11.23 4.03
C TYR A 173 -6.27 11.15 5.43
N ILE A 174 -6.17 9.94 5.97
CA ILE A 174 -5.51 9.76 7.26
C ILE A 174 -4.01 10.09 7.14
N ASN A 175 -3.52 10.90 8.09
CA ASN A 175 -2.11 11.26 8.19
C ASN A 175 -1.76 11.46 9.67
N GLY A 176 -1.01 10.52 10.25
CA GLY A 176 -0.73 10.49 11.67
C GLY A 176 -1.79 9.74 12.50
N SER A 177 -1.67 9.84 13.82
CA SER A 177 -2.60 9.22 14.76
C SER A 177 -3.92 10.00 14.85
N THR A 178 -5.01 9.28 15.12
CA THR A 178 -6.34 9.84 15.31
C THR A 178 -6.92 9.41 16.66
N ALA A 179 -8.15 9.84 16.97
CA ALA A 179 -8.87 9.35 18.15
C ALA A 179 -9.11 7.84 18.15
N LEU A 180 -9.28 7.23 16.94
CA LEU A 180 -9.57 5.80 16.78
C LEU A 180 -8.34 4.95 16.49
N TYR A 181 -7.31 5.53 15.87
CA TYR A 181 -6.12 4.80 15.40
C TYR A 181 -4.83 5.46 15.86
N GLU A 182 -3.91 4.66 16.34
CA GLU A 182 -2.54 5.05 16.63
C GLU A 182 -1.64 4.66 15.47
N GLN A 183 -0.91 5.61 14.89
CA GLN A 183 0.11 5.28 13.91
C GLN A 183 1.30 4.62 14.60
N VAL A 184 1.62 3.39 14.24
CA VAL A 184 2.71 2.60 14.86
C VAL A 184 3.97 2.58 14.01
N ALA A 185 3.84 2.83 12.71
CA ALA A 185 4.96 3.00 11.77
C ALA A 185 4.54 3.82 10.56
N GLY A 186 5.52 4.33 9.82
CA GLY A 186 5.28 5.03 8.56
C GLY A 186 6.52 5.05 7.70
N GLU A 187 6.34 4.83 6.39
CA GLU A 187 7.39 4.92 5.39
C GLU A 187 7.02 5.97 4.34
N ARG A 188 7.98 6.84 4.05
CA ARG A 188 7.80 7.87 3.00
C ARG A 188 7.75 7.23 1.61
N GLY A 189 6.89 7.76 0.76
CA GLY A 189 6.91 7.49 -0.67
C GLY A 189 8.13 8.15 -1.31
N VAL A 190 9.13 7.34 -1.59
CA VAL A 190 10.35 7.74 -2.30
C VAL A 190 10.32 7.11 -3.69
N PHE A 191 10.68 7.88 -4.72
CA PHE A 191 10.73 7.35 -6.08
C PHE A 191 11.55 6.06 -6.15
N ASN A 192 11.01 5.04 -6.81
CA ASN A 192 11.62 3.72 -6.98
C ASN A 192 11.81 2.93 -5.66
N ARG A 193 11.05 3.27 -4.59
CA ARG A 193 10.94 2.49 -3.35
C ARG A 193 9.74 1.55 -3.43
N MET A 194 9.94 0.30 -3.02
CA MET A 194 8.86 -0.68 -2.82
C MET A 194 8.75 -1.02 -1.34
N LEU A 195 7.54 -0.98 -0.82
CA LEU A 195 7.19 -1.55 0.48
C LEU A 195 6.46 -2.86 0.25
N VAL A 196 6.80 -3.89 1.05
CA VAL A 196 6.08 -5.18 1.05
C VAL A 196 5.67 -5.49 2.48
N TYR A 197 4.44 -5.92 2.68
CA TYR A 197 3.85 -6.21 3.98
C TYR A 197 2.73 -7.25 3.87
N ARG A 198 2.27 -7.79 4.99
CA ARG A 198 1.15 -8.73 5.00
C ARG A 198 -0.17 -8.00 4.74
N ARG A 199 -1.04 -8.57 3.91
CA ARG A 199 -2.33 -7.99 3.52
C ARG A 199 -3.30 -7.80 4.69
N ASN A 200 -3.08 -8.49 5.80
CA ASN A 200 -3.89 -8.39 7.01
C ASN A 200 -3.36 -7.34 8.02
N SER A 201 -2.30 -6.62 7.73
CA SER A 201 -1.84 -5.48 8.52
C SER A 201 -2.72 -4.26 8.30
N LEU A 202 -3.14 -3.59 9.37
CA LEU A 202 -3.86 -2.32 9.29
C LEU A 202 -2.96 -1.22 8.72
N HIS A 203 -3.28 -0.73 7.54
CA HIS A 203 -2.49 0.28 6.84
C HIS A 203 -3.34 1.27 6.07
N SER A 204 -2.74 2.38 5.68
CA SER A 204 -3.34 3.37 4.78
C SER A 204 -2.27 4.17 4.05
N GLY A 205 -2.65 4.79 2.94
CA GLY A 205 -1.85 5.87 2.37
C GLY A 205 -1.77 7.04 3.36
N SER A 206 -0.56 7.39 3.78
CA SER A 206 -0.30 8.57 4.60
C SER A 206 -0.14 9.76 3.67
N ILE A 207 -1.22 10.52 3.47
CA ILE A 207 -1.30 11.62 2.52
C ILE A 207 -1.56 12.91 3.28
N SER A 208 -0.74 13.94 3.05
CA SER A 208 -0.82 15.21 3.77
C SER A 208 -2.13 15.97 3.49
N PRO A 209 -2.64 16.77 4.43
CA PRO A 209 -3.88 17.52 4.25
C PRO A 209 -3.87 18.50 3.07
N GLY A 210 -2.70 18.97 2.64
CA GLY A 210 -2.54 19.86 1.48
C GLY A 210 -2.42 19.12 0.14
N PHE A 211 -2.64 17.81 0.08
CA PHE A 211 -2.55 17.04 -1.16
C PHE A 211 -3.60 17.49 -2.17
N VAL A 212 -3.14 17.85 -3.36
CA VAL A 212 -3.99 18.16 -4.51
C VAL A 212 -3.93 16.99 -5.49
N PRO A 213 -5.07 16.36 -5.78
CA PRO A 213 -5.12 15.26 -6.73
C PRO A 213 -4.68 15.67 -8.13
N ASP A 214 -3.78 14.88 -8.74
CA ASP A 214 -3.32 15.07 -10.11
C ASP A 214 -3.44 13.75 -10.88
N PRO A 215 -4.25 13.68 -11.95
CA PRO A 215 -4.42 12.47 -12.75
C PRO A 215 -3.29 12.23 -13.75
N ASN A 216 -2.28 13.09 -13.83
CA ASN A 216 -1.14 12.91 -14.72
C ASN A 216 -0.12 11.93 -14.11
N PRO A 217 0.19 10.78 -14.74
CA PRO A 217 1.15 9.81 -14.22
C PRO A 217 2.57 10.35 -13.97
N ARG A 218 2.97 11.43 -14.67
CA ARG A 218 4.31 12.01 -14.52
C ARG A 218 4.46 12.92 -13.31
N THR A 219 3.38 13.50 -12.85
CA THR A 219 3.37 14.51 -11.76
C THR A 219 2.52 14.11 -10.57
N GLY A 220 1.50 13.26 -10.80
CA GLY A 220 0.60 12.77 -9.77
C GLY A 220 1.22 11.69 -8.88
N ARG A 221 0.46 11.28 -7.87
CA ARG A 221 0.85 10.22 -6.92
C ARG A 221 0.71 8.83 -7.55
N LEU A 222 1.61 8.54 -8.50
CA LEU A 222 1.66 7.25 -9.20
C LEU A 222 2.36 6.19 -8.36
N SER A 223 1.77 5.01 -8.29
CA SER A 223 2.39 3.80 -7.72
C SER A 223 2.02 2.57 -8.53
N ILE A 224 2.76 1.46 -8.34
CA ILE A 224 2.25 0.13 -8.69
C ILE A 224 1.86 -0.55 -7.39
N ASN A 225 0.58 -0.94 -7.29
CA ASN A 225 0.07 -1.70 -6.17
C ASN A 225 -0.15 -3.15 -6.61
N GLY A 226 0.27 -4.10 -5.78
CA GLY A 226 0.13 -5.51 -6.10
C GLY A 226 -0.24 -6.35 -4.90
N PHE A 227 -1.00 -7.43 -5.18
CA PHE A 227 -1.34 -8.48 -4.24
C PHE A 227 -0.77 -9.81 -4.69
N LEU A 228 -0.18 -10.53 -3.74
CA LEU A 228 0.43 -11.83 -3.91
C LEU A 228 -0.24 -12.85 -2.99
N ALA A 229 -0.59 -14.03 -3.56
CA ALA A 229 -1.22 -15.14 -2.86
C ALA A 229 -0.59 -16.48 -3.25
#